data_48e56b5da9e45b284234dff84b474c53
#
_entry.id   48e56b5da9e45b284234dff84b474c53
#
_cell.length_a   1.000
_cell.length_b   1.000
_cell.length_c   1.000
_cell.angle_alpha   90.00
_cell.angle_beta   90.00
_cell.angle_gamma   90.00
#
_symmetry.space_group_name_H-M   'P 1'
#
loop_
_entity.id
_entity.type
_entity.pdbx_description
1 polymer ?
#
loop_
_entity_poly.entity_id
_entity_poly.type
_entity_poly.pdbx_seq_one_letter_code
_entity_poly.pdbx_strand_id
1 'polypeptide(L)'
;MCIRDRFKEEGLNREVLRSWIGRKILTELSKTIKVPNDNNGIEIYNTIENLLEEKKEVSTLDIIKAIPSEEITLDLDNLILIISSWKNELAMQQNLISKLNNLEKINDETPKKSDDNYISEFTKINKKIYASHRVKPLEVELWKSNKTNQNKELIIFMPGLGGEINNFKWIGNALIKRGWPIVFIDHRGSNLKAITEVLEEGQSIPGSADFFLYRIKDLEAVLKSHENGEFGIPNNSYILMGHSLGALIALLYEGNKPTVQLEERCDSAFKDFAVTNLSKLLQCQISEIPFSEKNNANKASAIIGFNTFGSLVWPKENSSGIKTPTLLIGGTYDLITPLINEQFRVFSALNNPSNRFLIIEGASHFSPIRINNSYEENNDVFKISESFIGSNPILVQDLSAKFLVKFLENIRDQEVTRVIKNQKDLGLNFHLLDLETIKEVSKN
;
A
#
# COMPACT_ATOMS: atom_id res chain seq x y z
N MET A 1 -14.33 -25.94 -7.18
CA MET A 1 -13.33 -24.86 -7.33
C MET A 1 -11.99 -25.46 -6.92
N CYS A 2 -11.23 -25.99 -7.87
CA CYS A 2 -9.91 -26.57 -7.58
C CYS A 2 -8.92 -25.41 -7.49
N ILE A 3 -8.61 -25.00 -6.27
CA ILE A 3 -7.46 -24.16 -6.02
C ILE A 3 -6.25 -25.04 -6.32
N ARG A 4 -5.55 -24.77 -7.41
CA ARG A 4 -4.24 -25.36 -7.67
C ARG A 4 -3.24 -24.63 -6.78
N ASP A 5 -3.17 -25.05 -5.52
CA ASP A 5 -2.14 -24.61 -4.58
C ASP A 5 -0.81 -25.25 -4.99
N ARG A 6 -0.07 -24.55 -5.82
CA ARG A 6 1.31 -24.94 -6.17
C ARG A 6 2.25 -23.84 -5.75
N PHE A 7 3.14 -24.17 -4.84
CA PHE A 7 4.30 -23.33 -4.54
C PHE A 7 5.32 -23.54 -5.68
N LYS A 8 5.73 -22.46 -6.32
CA LYS A 8 6.79 -22.49 -7.33
C LYS A 8 8.11 -22.13 -6.66
N GLU A 9 9.19 -22.72 -7.13
CA GLU A 9 10.56 -22.39 -6.72
C GLU A 9 10.82 -20.87 -6.83
N GLU A 10 10.25 -20.22 -7.84
CA GLU A 10 10.31 -18.77 -8.08
C GLU A 10 9.45 -17.92 -7.13
N GLY A 11 8.56 -18.51 -6.33
CA GLY A 11 7.59 -17.79 -5.49
C GLY A 11 7.77 -17.92 -3.99
N LEU A 12 8.56 -18.86 -3.51
CA LEU A 12 8.77 -19.09 -2.06
C LEU A 12 10.24 -19.41 -1.79
N ASN A 13 11.04 -18.37 -1.73
CA ASN A 13 12.47 -18.55 -1.46
C ASN A 13 12.71 -18.78 0.04
N ARG A 14 13.77 -19.56 0.33
CA ARG A 14 14.27 -19.89 1.68
C ARG A 14 14.36 -18.68 2.60
N GLU A 15 14.83 -17.54 2.09
CA GLU A 15 15.03 -16.34 2.90
C GLU A 15 13.72 -15.67 3.30
N VAL A 16 12.68 -15.75 2.47
CA VAL A 16 11.33 -15.27 2.85
C VAL A 16 10.77 -16.09 4.00
N LEU A 17 10.92 -17.41 3.94
CA LEU A 17 10.49 -18.31 5.03
C LEU A 17 11.35 -18.12 6.30
N ARG A 18 12.63 -17.80 6.17
CA ARG A 18 13.53 -17.47 7.28
C ARG A 18 13.30 -16.09 7.86
N SER A 19 12.67 -15.19 7.12
CA SER A 19 12.31 -13.85 7.62
C SER A 19 11.35 -13.94 8.81
N TRP A 20 11.25 -12.84 9.56
CA TRP A 20 10.27 -12.75 10.65
C TRP A 20 8.83 -13.02 10.14
N ILE A 21 8.47 -12.49 8.97
CA ILE A 21 7.18 -12.74 8.33
C ILE A 21 7.00 -14.22 8.01
N GLY A 22 7.99 -14.84 7.37
CA GLY A 22 7.96 -16.27 7.05
C GLY A 22 7.81 -17.14 8.29
N ARG A 23 8.58 -16.87 9.35
CA ARG A 23 8.46 -17.59 10.62
C ARG A 23 7.06 -17.45 11.25
N LYS A 24 6.43 -16.28 11.16
CA LYS A 24 5.05 -16.08 11.63
C LYS A 24 4.05 -16.90 10.81
N ILE A 25 4.18 -16.88 9.48
CA ILE A 25 3.35 -17.69 8.59
C ILE A 25 3.52 -19.18 8.91
N LEU A 26 4.74 -19.67 9.08
CA LEU A 26 5.01 -21.06 9.45
C LEU A 26 4.43 -21.42 10.80
N THR A 27 4.53 -20.54 11.78
CA THR A 27 3.91 -20.75 13.11
C THR A 27 2.38 -20.84 12.99
N GLU A 28 1.75 -20.05 12.14
CA GLU A 28 0.30 -20.13 11.93
C GLU A 28 -0.08 -21.40 11.14
N LEU A 29 0.73 -21.83 10.17
CA LEU A 29 0.55 -23.09 9.46
C LEU A 29 0.68 -24.29 10.41
N SER A 30 1.63 -24.27 11.36
CA SER A 30 1.81 -25.35 12.35
C SER A 30 0.65 -25.48 13.33
N LYS A 31 -0.16 -24.45 13.54
CA LYS A 31 -1.40 -24.55 14.28
C LYS A 31 -2.48 -25.35 13.53
N THR A 32 -2.44 -25.30 12.19
CA THR A 32 -3.41 -26.00 11.32
C THR A 32 -2.92 -27.39 10.94
N ILE A 33 -1.63 -27.52 10.61
CA ILE A 33 -0.97 -28.77 10.28
C ILE A 33 -0.06 -29.10 11.45
N LYS A 34 -0.53 -29.93 12.37
CA LYS A 34 0.22 -30.33 13.56
C LYS A 34 1.10 -31.52 13.24
N VAL A 35 2.39 -31.31 13.36
CA VAL A 35 3.42 -32.35 13.30
C VAL A 35 3.88 -32.65 14.72
N PRO A 36 3.96 -33.90 15.18
CA PRO A 36 4.42 -34.23 16.51
C PRO A 36 5.79 -33.58 16.80
N ASN A 37 5.88 -32.90 17.95
CA ASN A 37 7.05 -32.15 18.41
C ASN A 37 7.46 -30.90 17.59
N ASP A 38 6.67 -30.49 16.61
CA ASP A 38 6.89 -29.26 15.85
C ASP A 38 5.84 -28.18 16.22
N ASN A 39 6.18 -27.30 17.16
CA ASN A 39 5.28 -26.24 17.63
C ASN A 39 5.45 -24.90 16.88
N ASN A 40 6.42 -24.81 15.98
CA ASN A 40 6.77 -23.54 15.31
C ASN A 40 6.90 -23.65 13.77
N GLY A 41 6.55 -24.81 13.21
CA GLY A 41 6.57 -25.04 11.76
C GLY A 41 7.94 -25.30 11.17
N ILE A 42 8.95 -25.62 11.97
CA ILE A 42 10.31 -25.93 11.48
C ILE A 42 10.31 -27.16 10.58
N GLU A 43 9.59 -28.21 10.95
CA GLU A 43 9.51 -29.42 10.13
C GLU A 43 8.78 -29.16 8.82
N ILE A 44 7.74 -28.34 8.85
CA ILE A 44 7.05 -27.86 7.63
C ILE A 44 8.02 -27.07 6.77
N TYR A 45 8.78 -26.15 7.38
CA TYR A 45 9.79 -25.35 6.69
C TYR A 45 10.83 -26.24 6.01
N ASN A 46 11.48 -27.16 6.76
CA ASN A 46 12.51 -28.05 6.24
C ASN A 46 11.96 -28.93 5.10
N THR A 47 10.73 -29.39 5.23
CA THR A 47 10.06 -30.18 4.21
C THR A 47 9.85 -29.37 2.91
N ILE A 48 9.39 -28.13 3.02
CA ILE A 48 9.21 -27.24 1.85
C ILE A 48 10.60 -26.97 1.22
N GLU A 49 11.60 -26.68 2.03
CA GLU A 49 12.95 -26.40 1.57
C GLU A 49 13.54 -27.59 0.77
N ASN A 50 13.44 -28.81 1.29
CA ASN A 50 13.90 -30.03 0.63
C ASN A 50 13.12 -30.31 -0.67
N LEU A 51 11.81 -30.13 -0.66
CA LEU A 51 10.98 -30.33 -1.85
C LEU A 51 11.31 -29.33 -2.96
N LEU A 52 11.61 -28.08 -2.61
CA LEU A 52 12.00 -27.04 -3.56
C LEU A 52 13.41 -27.26 -4.14
N GLU A 53 14.28 -28.05 -3.47
CA GLU A 53 15.54 -28.51 -4.03
C GLU A 53 15.36 -29.57 -5.11
N GLU A 54 14.33 -30.43 -4.96
CA GLU A 54 14.09 -31.56 -5.83
C GLU A 54 13.09 -31.25 -6.98
N LYS A 55 12.18 -30.31 -6.76
CA LYS A 55 11.06 -30.00 -7.66
C LYS A 55 10.93 -28.50 -7.90
N LYS A 56 10.64 -28.13 -9.16
CA LYS A 56 10.33 -26.74 -9.51
C LYS A 56 8.96 -26.23 -9.01
N GLU A 57 8.04 -27.13 -8.72
CA GLU A 57 6.70 -26.82 -8.21
C GLU A 57 6.34 -27.79 -7.09
N VAL A 58 5.89 -27.28 -5.96
CA VAL A 58 5.50 -28.04 -4.79
C VAL A 58 4.03 -27.76 -4.48
N SER A 59 3.20 -28.79 -4.40
CA SER A 59 1.80 -28.66 -3.96
C SER A 59 1.67 -28.87 -2.45
N THR A 60 0.57 -28.38 -1.87
CA THR A 60 0.23 -28.66 -0.45
C THR A 60 0.22 -30.15 -0.15
N LEU A 61 -0.24 -30.99 -1.10
CA LEU A 61 -0.23 -32.43 -0.96
C LEU A 61 1.19 -33.03 -0.97
N ASP A 62 2.10 -32.45 -1.76
CA ASP A 62 3.54 -32.86 -1.73
C ASP A 62 4.14 -32.58 -0.36
N ILE A 63 3.85 -31.40 0.22
CA ILE A 63 4.32 -31.04 1.57
C ILE A 63 3.80 -32.05 2.59
N ILE A 64 2.49 -32.28 2.61
CA ILE A 64 1.85 -33.22 3.55
C ILE A 64 2.47 -34.64 3.45
N LYS A 65 2.76 -35.10 2.22
CA LYS A 65 3.35 -36.41 2.00
C LYS A 65 4.82 -36.51 2.36
N ALA A 66 5.53 -35.41 2.31
CA ALA A 66 6.98 -35.37 2.53
C ALA A 66 7.37 -35.01 3.97
N ILE A 67 6.43 -34.56 4.81
CA ILE A 67 6.70 -34.33 6.23
C ILE A 67 7.18 -35.64 6.86
N PRO A 68 8.36 -35.64 7.52
CA PRO A 68 8.97 -36.85 8.10
C PRO A 68 8.28 -37.23 9.41
N SER A 69 7.01 -37.58 9.32
CA SER A 69 6.21 -37.99 10.48
C SER A 69 5.24 -39.10 10.11
N GLU A 70 5.11 -40.08 10.98
CA GLU A 70 4.14 -41.19 10.80
C GLU A 70 2.69 -40.72 10.93
N GLU A 71 2.46 -39.63 11.68
CA GLU A 71 1.18 -39.03 11.89
C GLU A 71 1.21 -37.54 11.70
N ILE A 72 0.24 -37.01 10.95
CA ILE A 72 -0.02 -35.57 10.81
C ILE A 72 -1.46 -35.34 11.22
N THR A 73 -1.67 -34.43 12.16
CA THR A 73 -3.01 -34.02 12.55
C THR A 73 -3.41 -32.73 11.89
N LEU A 74 -4.53 -32.70 11.18
CA LEU A 74 -5.15 -31.48 10.71
C LEU A 74 -6.08 -30.94 11.79
N ASP A 75 -5.77 -29.75 12.31
CA ASP A 75 -6.64 -29.06 13.23
C ASP A 75 -7.81 -28.42 12.46
N LEU A 76 -8.94 -29.12 12.45
CA LEU A 76 -10.13 -28.66 11.75
C LEU A 76 -10.73 -27.41 12.38
N ASP A 77 -10.61 -27.23 13.69
CA ASP A 77 -11.12 -26.05 14.38
C ASP A 77 -10.36 -24.80 13.94
N ASN A 78 -9.02 -24.88 13.85
CA ASN A 78 -8.20 -23.77 13.34
C ASN A 78 -8.47 -23.50 11.85
N LEU A 79 -8.64 -24.54 11.04
CA LEU A 79 -9.03 -24.38 9.64
C LEU A 79 -10.39 -23.69 9.48
N ILE A 80 -11.37 -24.07 10.31
CA ILE A 80 -12.69 -23.44 10.36
C ILE A 80 -12.58 -21.97 10.79
N LEU A 81 -11.72 -21.64 11.75
CA LEU A 81 -11.46 -20.26 12.16
C LEU A 81 -10.92 -19.42 11.02
N ILE A 82 -9.93 -19.93 10.27
CA ILE A 82 -9.38 -19.24 9.09
C ILE A 82 -10.47 -19.01 8.04
N ILE A 83 -11.22 -20.04 7.67
CA ILE A 83 -12.30 -19.94 6.68
C ILE A 83 -13.39 -18.98 7.15
N SER A 84 -13.75 -19.03 8.43
CA SER A 84 -14.76 -18.14 9.01
C SER A 84 -14.31 -16.69 9.00
N SER A 85 -13.02 -16.43 9.28
CA SER A 85 -12.44 -15.10 9.21
C SER A 85 -12.51 -14.53 7.78
N TRP A 86 -12.18 -15.32 6.75
CA TRP A 86 -12.34 -14.92 5.35
C TRP A 86 -13.80 -14.65 4.97
N LYS A 87 -14.72 -15.52 5.41
CA LYS A 87 -16.16 -15.31 5.19
C LYS A 87 -16.66 -14.03 5.85
N ASN A 88 -16.21 -13.75 7.06
CA ASN A 88 -16.58 -12.54 7.79
C ASN A 88 -16.05 -11.29 7.07
N GLU A 89 -14.81 -11.31 6.58
CA GLU A 89 -14.24 -10.19 5.80
C GLU A 89 -15.06 -9.92 4.53
N LEU A 90 -15.38 -10.98 3.77
CA LEU A 90 -16.21 -10.85 2.57
C LEU A 90 -17.63 -10.35 2.90
N ALA A 91 -18.24 -10.83 3.98
CA ALA A 91 -19.55 -10.37 4.43
C ALA A 91 -19.52 -8.89 4.85
N MET A 92 -18.47 -8.45 5.53
CA MET A 92 -18.26 -7.04 5.88
C MET A 92 -18.15 -6.16 4.63
N GLN A 93 -17.41 -6.59 3.62
CA GLN A 93 -17.29 -5.88 2.35
C GLN A 93 -18.64 -5.77 1.63
N GLN A 94 -19.41 -6.87 1.55
CA GLN A 94 -20.73 -6.87 0.92
C GLN A 94 -21.72 -5.97 1.68
N ASN A 95 -21.69 -5.99 3.00
CA ASN A 95 -22.49 -5.10 3.84
C ASN A 95 -22.11 -3.63 3.61
N LEU A 96 -20.81 -3.33 3.53
CA LEU A 96 -20.33 -1.98 3.23
C LEU A 96 -20.83 -1.51 1.86
N ILE A 97 -20.70 -2.33 0.80
CA ILE A 97 -21.20 -1.99 -0.54
C ILE A 97 -22.70 -1.71 -0.50
N SER A 98 -23.47 -2.54 0.21
CA SER A 98 -24.93 -2.30 0.40
C SER A 98 -25.22 -0.96 1.08
N LYS A 99 -24.48 -0.62 2.15
CA LYS A 99 -24.63 0.66 2.84
C LYS A 99 -24.25 1.85 1.96
N LEU A 100 -23.16 1.75 1.21
CA LEU A 100 -22.72 2.78 0.27
C LEU A 100 -23.75 3.03 -0.81
N ASN A 101 -24.35 1.97 -1.37
CA ASN A 101 -25.37 2.05 -2.40
C ASN A 101 -26.72 2.60 -1.87
N ASN A 102 -26.97 2.51 -0.56
CA ASN A 102 -28.15 3.07 0.10
C ASN A 102 -27.95 4.52 0.53
N LEU A 103 -26.75 5.10 0.40
CA LEU A 103 -26.56 6.52 0.68
C LEU A 103 -27.38 7.37 -0.27
N GLU A 104 -27.94 8.48 0.26
CA GLU A 104 -28.59 9.47 -0.58
C GLU A 104 -27.63 9.97 -1.66
N LYS A 105 -28.13 10.00 -2.90
CA LYS A 105 -27.31 10.38 -4.04
C LYS A 105 -26.91 11.84 -3.99
N ILE A 106 -25.61 12.13 -3.94
CA ILE A 106 -25.05 13.48 -4.03
C ILE A 106 -24.19 13.55 -5.27
N ASN A 107 -24.61 14.36 -6.24
CA ASN A 107 -23.96 14.51 -7.52
C ASN A 107 -22.75 15.46 -7.46
N ASP A 108 -21.80 15.23 -8.36
CA ASP A 108 -20.73 16.17 -8.65
C ASP A 108 -21.24 17.29 -9.57
N GLU A 109 -21.77 18.35 -8.96
CA GLU A 109 -22.28 19.53 -9.68
C GLU A 109 -21.18 20.56 -10.01
N THR A 110 -19.89 20.25 -9.72
CA THR A 110 -18.83 21.20 -10.03
C THR A 110 -18.70 21.36 -11.55
N PRO A 111 -18.71 22.63 -12.06
CA PRO A 111 -18.45 22.89 -13.47
C PRO A 111 -17.14 22.23 -13.87
N LYS A 112 -17.12 21.56 -15.01
CA LYS A 112 -15.84 21.11 -15.60
C LYS A 112 -15.03 22.38 -15.85
N LYS A 113 -13.96 22.60 -15.04
CA LYS A 113 -12.99 23.65 -15.38
C LYS A 113 -12.49 23.33 -16.79
N SER A 114 -12.53 24.30 -17.69
CA SER A 114 -12.12 24.15 -19.09
C SER A 114 -10.70 23.56 -19.14
N ASP A 115 -10.48 22.66 -20.07
CA ASP A 115 -9.19 21.95 -20.24
C ASP A 115 -8.07 22.86 -20.83
N ASP A 116 -8.27 24.18 -20.84
CA ASP A 116 -7.46 25.16 -21.57
C ASP A 116 -6.00 25.30 -21.09
N ASN A 117 -5.61 24.65 -20.00
CA ASN A 117 -4.26 24.72 -19.42
C ASN A 117 -3.46 23.42 -19.45
N TYR A 118 -3.67 22.59 -20.47
CA TYR A 118 -2.84 21.39 -20.62
C TYR A 118 -1.39 21.75 -21.02
N ILE A 119 -0.43 21.17 -20.26
CA ILE A 119 0.98 21.24 -20.62
C ILE A 119 1.29 20.09 -21.57
N SER A 120 1.69 20.43 -22.78
CA SER A 120 2.12 19.47 -23.80
C SER A 120 3.60 19.11 -23.71
N GLU A 121 4.43 20.01 -23.14
CA GLU A 121 5.89 19.87 -23.09
C GLU A 121 6.39 19.76 -21.66
N PHE A 122 7.05 18.64 -21.34
CA PHE A 122 7.70 18.38 -20.07
C PHE A 122 8.93 17.51 -20.27
N THR A 123 9.85 17.58 -19.32
CA THR A 123 11.06 16.75 -19.29
C THR A 123 10.97 15.71 -18.20
N LYS A 124 11.57 14.54 -18.48
CA LYS A 124 11.83 13.45 -17.53
C LYS A 124 13.32 13.35 -17.29
N ILE A 125 13.74 13.45 -16.06
CA ILE A 125 15.16 13.51 -15.68
C ILE A 125 15.41 12.45 -14.62
N ASN A 126 16.31 11.50 -14.90
CA ASN A 126 16.82 10.62 -13.88
C ASN A 126 17.92 11.33 -13.08
N LYS A 127 17.76 11.41 -11.78
CA LYS A 127 18.71 12.03 -10.87
C LYS A 127 19.23 11.03 -9.85
N LYS A 128 20.45 11.27 -9.39
CA LYS A 128 21.09 10.52 -8.31
C LYS A 128 21.26 11.44 -7.11
N ILE A 129 20.72 11.05 -5.97
CA ILE A 129 20.83 11.77 -4.70
C ILE A 129 21.78 11.00 -3.79
N TYR A 130 22.84 11.67 -3.35
CA TYR A 130 23.78 11.08 -2.40
C TYR A 130 23.25 11.25 -0.98
N ALA A 131 22.98 10.14 -0.32
CA ALA A 131 22.43 10.09 1.02
C ALA A 131 23.32 9.25 1.93
N SER A 132 23.64 9.74 3.12
CA SER A 132 24.61 9.11 4.04
C SER A 132 24.23 7.70 4.52
N HIS A 133 22.95 7.36 4.47
CA HIS A 133 22.44 6.03 4.84
C HIS A 133 22.50 5.01 3.69
N ARG A 134 22.94 5.43 2.50
CA ARG A 134 23.03 4.59 1.30
C ARG A 134 24.47 4.47 0.80
N VAL A 135 24.91 3.25 0.51
CA VAL A 135 26.22 3.01 -0.13
C VAL A 135 26.19 3.47 -1.59
N LYS A 136 25.10 3.22 -2.29
CA LYS A 136 24.87 3.70 -3.67
C LYS A 136 23.90 4.85 -3.66
N PRO A 137 24.02 5.83 -4.57
CA PRO A 137 23.08 6.94 -4.65
C PRO A 137 21.63 6.45 -4.79
N LEU A 138 20.70 7.18 -4.18
CA LEU A 138 19.28 7.01 -4.39
C LEU A 138 18.92 7.48 -5.81
N GLU A 139 18.20 6.66 -6.55
CA GLU A 139 17.74 7.00 -7.89
C GLU A 139 16.32 7.56 -7.81
N VAL A 140 16.10 8.68 -8.49
CA VAL A 140 14.79 9.33 -8.58
C VAL A 140 14.52 9.76 -10.03
N GLU A 141 13.26 9.67 -10.43
CA GLU A 141 12.80 10.17 -11.72
C GLU A 141 11.98 11.44 -11.52
N LEU A 142 12.49 12.58 -11.98
CA LEU A 142 11.84 13.88 -11.88
C LEU A 142 11.15 14.23 -13.20
N TRP A 143 9.87 14.57 -13.15
CA TRP A 143 9.10 15.12 -14.26
C TRP A 143 8.75 16.56 -13.96
N LYS A 144 9.12 17.45 -14.83
CA LYS A 144 8.80 18.88 -14.71
C LYS A 144 8.44 19.53 -16.04
N SER A 145 7.58 20.54 -15.98
CA SER A 145 7.25 21.36 -17.14
C SER A 145 8.46 22.15 -17.63
N ASN A 146 8.55 22.34 -18.93
CA ASN A 146 9.54 23.21 -19.54
C ASN A 146 9.15 24.71 -19.42
N LYS A 147 7.91 25.02 -19.06
CA LYS A 147 7.44 26.39 -18.83
C LYS A 147 7.83 26.87 -17.44
N THR A 148 8.52 27.99 -17.35
CA THR A 148 9.13 28.53 -16.13
C THR A 148 8.15 29.13 -15.12
N ASN A 149 6.87 29.32 -15.45
CA ASN A 149 5.92 30.10 -14.64
C ASN A 149 4.96 29.28 -13.78
N GLN A 150 5.26 28.02 -13.48
CA GLN A 150 4.36 27.21 -12.65
C GLN A 150 4.91 27.12 -11.24
N ASN A 151 4.34 27.92 -10.34
CA ASN A 151 4.67 27.91 -8.91
C ASN A 151 3.82 26.85 -8.15
N LYS A 152 3.80 25.61 -8.68
CA LYS A 152 3.13 24.49 -8.02
C LYS A 152 4.11 23.71 -7.17
N GLU A 153 3.60 23.11 -6.11
CA GLU A 153 4.36 22.30 -5.17
C GLU A 153 4.94 21.06 -5.85
N LEU A 154 6.10 20.62 -5.39
CA LEU A 154 6.68 19.35 -5.79
C LEU A 154 5.88 18.19 -5.18
N ILE A 155 5.40 17.29 -6.01
CA ILE A 155 4.82 16.03 -5.54
C ILE A 155 5.94 14.99 -5.41
N ILE A 156 6.00 14.32 -4.25
CA ILE A 156 6.96 13.25 -3.99
C ILE A 156 6.17 11.95 -3.90
N PHE A 157 6.38 11.05 -4.86
CA PHE A 157 5.68 9.77 -4.94
C PHE A 157 6.56 8.62 -4.46
N MET A 158 6.00 7.82 -3.56
CA MET A 158 6.62 6.64 -2.97
C MET A 158 5.82 5.38 -3.34
N PRO A 159 6.39 4.46 -4.14
CA PRO A 159 5.77 3.16 -4.42
C PRO A 159 5.59 2.29 -3.18
N GLY A 160 4.71 1.30 -3.25
CA GLY A 160 4.56 0.26 -2.23
C GLY A 160 5.76 -0.69 -2.13
N LEU A 161 5.63 -1.71 -1.31
CA LEU A 161 6.60 -2.80 -1.24
C LEU A 161 6.61 -3.56 -2.58
N GLY A 162 7.77 -3.77 -3.16
CA GLY A 162 7.91 -4.39 -4.48
C GLY A 162 7.42 -3.51 -5.65
N GLY A 163 7.05 -2.24 -5.40
CA GLY A 163 6.57 -1.35 -6.44
C GLY A 163 7.69 -0.76 -7.29
N GLU A 164 7.41 -0.60 -8.59
CA GLU A 164 8.26 0.08 -9.57
C GLU A 164 7.69 1.42 -9.99
N ILE A 165 8.56 2.37 -10.34
CA ILE A 165 8.16 3.69 -10.87
C ILE A 165 7.27 3.53 -12.12
N ASN A 166 7.62 2.56 -12.99
CA ASN A 166 6.90 2.32 -14.24
C ASN A 166 5.40 2.07 -14.04
N ASN A 167 5.03 1.41 -12.96
CA ASN A 167 3.65 1.05 -12.65
C ASN A 167 2.78 2.26 -12.30
N PHE A 168 3.41 3.40 -11.95
CA PHE A 168 2.72 4.60 -11.49
C PHE A 168 2.88 5.81 -12.44
N LYS A 169 3.45 5.61 -13.63
CA LYS A 169 3.62 6.70 -14.64
C LYS A 169 2.31 7.35 -15.06
N TRP A 170 1.19 6.68 -14.91
CA TRP A 170 -0.14 7.26 -15.16
C TRP A 170 -0.43 8.44 -14.21
N ILE A 171 0.03 8.38 -12.94
CA ILE A 171 -0.06 9.48 -11.98
C ILE A 171 0.76 10.68 -12.48
N GLY A 172 2.02 10.42 -12.87
CA GLY A 172 2.87 11.46 -13.43
C GLY A 172 2.27 12.14 -14.64
N ASN A 173 1.67 11.36 -15.56
CA ASN A 173 0.99 11.88 -16.74
C ASN A 173 -0.23 12.75 -16.40
N ALA A 174 -1.03 12.36 -15.40
CA ALA A 174 -2.19 13.13 -14.97
C ALA A 174 -1.78 14.48 -14.35
N LEU A 175 -0.73 14.45 -13.51
CA LEU A 175 -0.27 15.62 -12.75
C LEU A 175 0.53 16.62 -13.60
N ILE A 176 1.48 16.12 -14.40
CA ILE A 176 2.33 16.99 -15.20
C ILE A 176 1.55 17.78 -16.26
N LYS A 177 0.52 17.16 -16.84
CA LYS A 177 -0.39 17.84 -17.77
C LYS A 177 -1.10 19.04 -17.13
N ARG A 178 -1.27 19.02 -15.80
CA ARG A 178 -1.85 20.11 -15.01
C ARG A 178 -0.77 20.98 -14.35
N GLY A 179 0.51 20.71 -14.63
CA GLY A 179 1.65 21.53 -14.22
C GLY A 179 2.21 21.24 -12.84
N TRP A 180 1.81 20.15 -12.19
CA TRP A 180 2.51 19.71 -10.99
C TRP A 180 3.78 18.96 -11.34
N PRO A 181 4.94 19.43 -10.87
CA PRO A 181 6.17 18.65 -10.93
C PRO A 181 6.04 17.46 -9.99
N ILE A 182 6.59 16.31 -10.41
CA ILE A 182 6.57 15.09 -9.60
C ILE A 182 7.93 14.42 -9.61
N VAL A 183 8.36 13.95 -8.46
CA VAL A 183 9.52 13.09 -8.29
C VAL A 183 9.06 11.71 -7.79
N PHE A 184 9.48 10.66 -8.47
CA PHE A 184 9.31 9.28 -8.08
C PHE A 184 10.56 8.76 -7.42
N ILE A 185 10.44 8.15 -6.24
CA ILE A 185 11.57 7.57 -5.51
C ILE A 185 11.67 6.07 -5.81
N ASP A 186 12.83 5.60 -6.23
CA ASP A 186 13.15 4.17 -6.28
C ASP A 186 13.76 3.73 -4.93
N HIS A 187 12.95 3.13 -4.07
CA HIS A 187 13.38 2.69 -2.74
C HIS A 187 14.18 1.38 -2.83
N ARG A 188 15.47 1.45 -3.10
CA ARG A 188 16.34 0.27 -3.10
C ARG A 188 16.25 -0.52 -1.80
N GLY A 189 16.23 -1.85 -1.91
CA GLY A 189 16.05 -2.77 -0.78
C GLY A 189 14.59 -3.07 -0.43
N SER A 190 13.63 -2.40 -1.12
CA SER A 190 12.20 -2.69 -1.00
C SER A 190 11.43 -2.43 -2.30
N ASN A 191 12.11 -2.20 -3.42
CA ASN A 191 11.58 -2.14 -4.78
C ASN A 191 11.42 -3.54 -5.37
N LEU A 192 10.89 -3.64 -6.60
CA LEU A 192 10.68 -4.93 -7.28
C LEU A 192 11.99 -5.71 -7.38
N LYS A 193 13.06 -5.06 -7.80
CA LYS A 193 14.37 -5.69 -7.93
C LYS A 193 14.84 -6.36 -6.63
N ALA A 194 14.70 -5.67 -5.49
CA ALA A 194 15.09 -6.22 -4.19
C ALA A 194 14.21 -7.41 -3.79
N ILE A 195 12.90 -7.34 -4.07
CA ILE A 195 12.00 -8.47 -3.80
C ILE A 195 12.32 -9.65 -4.71
N THR A 196 12.63 -9.42 -6.00
CA THR A 196 13.06 -10.46 -6.93
C THR A 196 14.38 -11.10 -6.49
N GLU A 197 15.40 -10.30 -6.14
CA GLU A 197 16.68 -10.80 -5.63
C GLU A 197 16.52 -11.66 -4.36
N VAL A 198 15.57 -11.30 -3.49
CA VAL A 198 15.22 -12.11 -2.31
C VAL A 198 14.52 -13.40 -2.72
N LEU A 199 13.57 -13.33 -3.64
CA LEU A 199 12.75 -14.48 -4.04
C LEU A 199 13.50 -15.45 -4.96
N GLU A 200 14.35 -14.96 -5.86
CA GLU A 200 15.05 -15.76 -6.86
C GLU A 200 16.50 -16.12 -6.49
N GLU A 201 17.21 -15.20 -5.82
CA GLU A 201 18.65 -15.35 -5.57
C GLU A 201 18.98 -15.70 -4.10
N GLY A 202 17.97 -15.79 -3.23
CA GLY A 202 18.18 -16.12 -1.80
C GLY A 202 18.93 -15.06 -1.02
N GLN A 203 18.91 -13.81 -1.45
CA GLN A 203 19.50 -12.72 -0.69
C GLN A 203 18.70 -12.45 0.59
N SER A 204 19.40 -12.16 1.69
CA SER A 204 18.73 -11.81 2.94
C SER A 204 17.94 -10.52 2.80
N ILE A 205 16.68 -10.53 3.24
CA ILE A 205 15.92 -9.30 3.41
C ILE A 205 16.66 -8.45 4.47
N PRO A 206 16.95 -7.16 4.21
CA PRO A 206 17.38 -6.25 5.27
C PRO A 206 16.48 -6.41 6.48
N GLY A 207 17.02 -6.34 7.69
CA GLY A 207 16.23 -6.49 8.92
C GLY A 207 14.91 -5.73 8.80
N SER A 208 13.82 -6.33 9.19
CA SER A 208 12.47 -5.92 8.81
C SER A 208 12.11 -4.47 9.14
N ALA A 209 12.71 -3.90 10.18
CA ALA A 209 12.58 -2.48 10.52
C ALA A 209 13.42 -1.57 9.61
N ASP A 210 14.55 -2.06 9.09
CA ASP A 210 15.50 -1.23 8.34
C ASP A 210 14.90 -0.66 7.06
N PHE A 211 14.04 -1.39 6.36
CA PHE A 211 13.45 -0.88 5.13
C PHE A 211 12.47 0.28 5.37
N PHE A 212 11.74 0.31 6.50
CA PHE A 212 10.94 1.48 6.89
C PHE A 212 11.85 2.68 7.15
N LEU A 213 12.90 2.46 7.94
CA LEU A 213 13.86 3.50 8.29
C LEU A 213 14.56 4.05 7.03
N TYR A 214 14.97 3.18 6.11
CA TYR A 214 15.58 3.60 4.85
C TYR A 214 14.62 4.39 3.98
N ARG A 215 13.34 4.01 3.89
CA ARG A 215 12.34 4.77 3.13
C ARG A 215 12.10 6.16 3.71
N ILE A 216 12.05 6.30 5.04
CA ILE A 216 11.94 7.60 5.72
C ILE A 216 13.18 8.45 5.41
N LYS A 217 14.38 7.89 5.51
CA LYS A 217 15.63 8.60 5.21
C LYS A 217 15.78 8.93 3.71
N ASP A 218 15.27 8.09 2.80
CA ASP A 218 15.20 8.38 1.38
C ASP A 218 14.32 9.61 1.12
N LEU A 219 13.13 9.65 1.75
CA LEU A 219 12.25 10.80 1.68
C LEU A 219 12.94 12.07 2.21
N GLU A 220 13.62 11.99 3.36
CA GLU A 220 14.36 13.11 3.94
C GLU A 220 15.47 13.61 3.00
N ALA A 221 16.17 12.70 2.30
CA ALA A 221 17.20 13.07 1.34
C ALA A 221 16.61 13.79 0.10
N VAL A 222 15.46 13.32 -0.39
CA VAL A 222 14.74 13.98 -1.50
C VAL A 222 14.25 15.36 -1.09
N LEU A 223 13.66 15.50 0.10
CA LEU A 223 13.21 16.80 0.63
C LEU A 223 14.37 17.77 0.79
N LYS A 224 15.50 17.31 1.32
CA LYS A 224 16.71 18.14 1.43
C LYS A 224 17.23 18.61 0.08
N SER A 225 17.25 17.73 -0.93
CA SER A 225 17.63 18.11 -2.31
C SER A 225 16.64 19.12 -2.90
N HIS A 226 15.36 19.03 -2.56
CA HIS A 226 14.35 20.01 -2.96
C HIS A 226 14.59 21.37 -2.28
N GLU A 227 14.78 21.41 -0.98
CA GLU A 227 15.10 22.61 -0.21
C GLU A 227 16.39 23.29 -0.70
N ASN A 228 17.39 22.52 -1.15
CA ASN A 228 18.62 23.02 -1.75
C ASN A 228 18.44 23.54 -3.19
N GLY A 229 17.24 23.44 -3.78
CA GLY A 229 16.96 23.89 -5.14
C GLY A 229 17.49 22.97 -6.25
N GLU A 230 17.95 21.74 -5.92
CA GLU A 230 18.59 20.83 -6.87
C GLU A 230 17.64 20.33 -7.97
N PHE A 231 16.32 20.40 -7.74
CA PHE A 231 15.30 20.04 -8.73
C PHE A 231 14.93 21.21 -9.66
N GLY A 232 15.32 22.44 -9.31
CA GLY A 232 14.97 23.64 -10.05
C GLY A 232 13.46 23.90 -10.06
N ILE A 233 12.78 23.59 -8.95
CA ILE A 233 11.38 23.91 -8.69
C ILE A 233 11.35 25.14 -7.79
N PRO A 234 10.69 26.24 -8.20
CA PRO A 234 10.73 27.51 -7.45
C PRO A 234 10.00 27.46 -6.11
N ASN A 235 8.95 26.66 -6.01
CA ASN A 235 8.15 26.51 -4.79
C ASN A 235 8.78 25.47 -3.88
N ASN A 236 9.12 25.87 -2.65
CA ASN A 236 9.73 24.98 -1.66
C ASN A 236 8.70 24.10 -0.91
N SER A 237 7.40 24.35 -1.12
CA SER A 237 6.35 23.49 -0.57
C SER A 237 6.29 22.16 -1.31
N TYR A 238 5.80 21.13 -0.63
CA TYR A 238 5.73 19.80 -1.20
C TYR A 238 4.42 19.08 -0.83
N ILE A 239 4.09 18.07 -1.61
CA ILE A 239 2.95 17.17 -1.42
C ILE A 239 3.52 15.76 -1.31
N LEU A 240 3.10 15.01 -0.28
CA LEU A 240 3.48 13.61 -0.13
C LEU A 240 2.42 12.71 -0.77
N MET A 241 2.88 11.75 -1.55
CA MET A 241 1.99 10.79 -2.21
C MET A 241 2.61 9.40 -2.17
N GLY A 242 1.77 8.38 -1.99
CA GLY A 242 2.26 7.01 -2.04
C GLY A 242 1.18 5.97 -2.22
N HIS A 243 1.63 4.76 -2.53
CA HIS A 243 0.80 3.56 -2.61
C HIS A 243 1.19 2.59 -1.49
N SER A 244 0.20 1.99 -0.82
CA SER A 244 0.44 0.93 0.18
C SER A 244 1.48 1.36 1.23
N LEU A 245 2.62 0.68 1.33
CA LEU A 245 3.73 1.05 2.22
C LEU A 245 4.21 2.50 1.98
N GLY A 246 4.25 2.97 0.73
CA GLY A 246 4.62 4.36 0.42
C GLY A 246 3.63 5.37 1.01
N ALA A 247 2.34 5.05 1.01
CA ALA A 247 1.31 5.87 1.65
C ALA A 247 1.48 5.88 3.18
N LEU A 248 1.78 4.73 3.77
CA LEU A 248 2.08 4.66 5.21
C LEU A 248 3.31 5.50 5.57
N ILE A 249 4.38 5.45 4.76
CA ILE A 249 5.57 6.29 4.98
C ILE A 249 5.23 7.78 4.96
N ALA A 250 4.39 8.23 4.00
CA ALA A 250 3.94 9.62 3.94
C ALA A 250 3.20 10.05 5.23
N LEU A 251 2.30 9.18 5.72
CA LEU A 251 1.56 9.42 6.95
C LEU A 251 2.47 9.37 8.19
N LEU A 252 3.40 8.41 8.27
CA LEU A 252 4.37 8.32 9.37
C LEU A 252 5.31 9.54 9.43
N TYR A 253 5.65 10.10 8.28
CA TYR A 253 6.50 11.28 8.21
C TYR A 253 5.82 12.54 8.75
N GLU A 254 4.54 12.72 8.45
CA GLU A 254 3.74 13.89 8.83
C GLU A 254 3.04 13.76 10.18
N GLY A 255 2.83 12.53 10.66
CA GLY A 255 2.02 12.26 11.84
C GLY A 255 2.81 12.06 13.14
N ASN A 256 2.06 11.87 14.20
CA ASN A 256 2.59 11.39 15.47
C ASN A 256 3.11 9.96 15.31
N LYS A 257 4.24 9.70 15.93
CA LYS A 257 4.94 8.43 15.82
C LYS A 257 4.30 7.38 16.72
N PRO A 258 4.14 6.16 16.24
CA PRO A 258 3.23 5.16 16.79
C PRO A 258 3.87 4.27 17.86
N THR A 259 4.67 4.77 18.76
CA THR A 259 5.50 3.87 19.59
C THR A 259 4.84 3.38 20.88
N VAL A 260 3.93 4.15 21.46
CA VAL A 260 3.33 3.76 22.75
C VAL A 260 2.34 2.60 22.52
N GLN A 261 2.60 1.45 23.17
CA GLN A 261 1.74 0.26 23.15
C GLN A 261 1.56 -0.40 21.75
N LEU A 262 2.41 -0.11 20.76
CA LEU A 262 2.31 -0.79 19.47
C LEU A 262 2.64 -2.28 19.60
N GLU A 263 3.65 -2.63 20.38
CA GLU A 263 4.05 -4.01 20.63
C GLU A 263 2.92 -4.82 21.28
N GLU A 264 2.25 -4.28 22.31
CA GLU A 264 1.10 -4.92 22.96
C GLU A 264 -0.07 -5.09 21.96
N ARG A 265 -0.31 -4.10 21.09
CA ARG A 265 -1.34 -4.21 20.04
C ARG A 265 -0.99 -5.28 19.02
N CYS A 266 0.29 -5.41 18.69
CA CYS A 266 0.78 -6.45 17.81
C CYS A 266 0.60 -7.84 18.41
N ASP A 267 0.99 -8.02 19.67
CA ASP A 267 0.79 -9.29 20.38
C ASP A 267 -0.69 -9.68 20.43
N SER A 268 -1.57 -8.71 20.70
CA SER A 268 -3.01 -8.95 20.66
C SER A 268 -3.50 -9.30 19.26
N ALA A 269 -3.05 -8.58 18.22
CA ALA A 269 -3.45 -8.83 16.85
C ALA A 269 -2.99 -10.19 16.33
N PHE A 270 -1.92 -10.76 16.90
CA PHE A 270 -1.39 -12.07 16.52
C PHE A 270 -1.94 -13.25 17.34
N LYS A 271 -2.60 -13.01 18.47
CA LYS A 271 -3.29 -14.08 19.20
C LYS A 271 -4.40 -14.71 18.38
N ASP A 272 -5.12 -13.88 17.62
CA ASP A 272 -6.22 -14.28 16.75
C ASP A 272 -5.87 -14.01 15.28
N PHE A 273 -4.60 -14.23 14.89
CA PHE A 273 -4.11 -13.93 13.57
C PHE A 273 -4.81 -14.79 12.51
N ALA A 274 -5.86 -14.23 11.95
CA ALA A 274 -6.36 -14.72 10.69
C ALA A 274 -5.47 -14.16 9.58
N VAL A 275 -5.00 -15.01 8.67
CA VAL A 275 -4.17 -14.66 7.49
C VAL A 275 -4.88 -13.66 6.54
N THR A 276 -5.96 -13.04 6.98
CA THR A 276 -6.83 -12.15 6.22
C THR A 276 -6.37 -10.69 6.17
N ASN A 277 -5.35 -10.30 6.96
CA ASN A 277 -4.83 -8.93 6.95
C ASN A 277 -3.31 -8.93 7.11
N LEU A 278 -2.61 -9.19 6.01
CA LEU A 278 -1.14 -9.26 5.97
C LEU A 278 -0.47 -7.91 6.31
N SER A 279 -1.18 -6.79 6.15
CA SER A 279 -0.62 -5.47 6.45
C SER A 279 -0.28 -5.30 7.94
N LYS A 280 -0.94 -6.04 8.85
CA LYS A 280 -0.61 -6.04 10.28
C LYS A 280 0.81 -6.52 10.55
N LEU A 281 1.28 -7.49 9.78
CA LEU A 281 2.67 -7.98 9.88
C LEU A 281 3.67 -6.85 9.64
N LEU A 282 3.43 -6.02 8.62
CA LEU A 282 4.29 -4.88 8.32
C LEU A 282 4.20 -3.80 9.41
N GLN A 283 3.01 -3.52 9.93
CA GLN A 283 2.82 -2.51 10.97
C GLN A 283 3.61 -2.83 12.23
N CYS A 284 3.69 -4.09 12.61
CA CYS A 284 4.38 -4.52 13.83
C CYS A 284 5.90 -4.35 13.76
N GLN A 285 6.49 -4.30 12.58
CA GLN A 285 7.91 -4.01 12.41
C GLN A 285 8.26 -2.56 12.75
N ILE A 286 7.26 -1.67 12.74
CA ILE A 286 7.44 -0.25 13.08
C ILE A 286 7.81 -0.07 14.55
N SER A 287 7.46 -1.02 15.44
CA SER A 287 7.83 -0.96 16.86
C SER A 287 9.34 -0.95 17.09
N GLU A 288 10.11 -1.53 16.17
CA GLU A 288 11.57 -1.60 16.25
C GLU A 288 12.28 -0.33 15.76
N ILE A 289 11.53 0.64 15.20
CA ILE A 289 12.12 1.85 14.63
C ILE A 289 12.35 2.91 15.70
N PRO A 290 13.59 3.40 15.87
CA PRO A 290 13.86 4.53 16.72
C PRO A 290 13.37 5.83 16.06
N PHE A 291 12.13 6.18 16.27
CA PHE A 291 11.65 7.49 15.84
C PHE A 291 12.25 8.58 16.72
N SER A 292 13.10 9.43 16.16
CA SER A 292 13.51 10.66 16.85
C SER A 292 12.35 11.66 16.88
N GLU A 293 12.21 12.41 17.96
CA GLU A 293 11.27 13.55 18.02
C GLU A 293 11.77 14.67 17.09
N LYS A 294 11.53 14.52 15.78
CA LYS A 294 11.80 15.60 14.84
C LYS A 294 10.52 16.40 14.62
N ASN A 295 10.64 17.71 14.66
CA ASN A 295 9.56 18.68 14.41
C ASN A 295 9.17 18.77 12.92
N ASN A 296 9.00 17.64 12.23
CA ASN A 296 8.63 17.62 10.82
C ASN A 296 7.11 17.47 10.59
N ALA A 297 6.33 17.38 11.66
CA ALA A 297 4.89 17.18 11.55
C ALA A 297 4.19 18.34 10.83
N ASN A 298 3.27 17.99 9.93
CA ASN A 298 2.35 18.91 9.25
C ASN A 298 3.00 19.98 8.35
N LYS A 299 4.09 19.64 7.65
CA LYS A 299 4.77 20.55 6.71
C LYS A 299 4.31 20.37 5.26
N ALA A 300 3.82 19.21 4.87
CA ALA A 300 3.30 18.99 3.54
C ALA A 300 2.02 19.80 3.30
N SER A 301 1.84 20.32 2.08
CA SER A 301 0.62 21.02 1.68
C SER A 301 -0.58 20.08 1.56
N ALA A 302 -0.33 18.82 1.18
CA ALA A 302 -1.33 17.75 1.15
C ALA A 302 -0.67 16.38 1.24
N ILE A 303 -1.47 15.37 1.60
CA ILE A 303 -1.09 13.95 1.55
C ILE A 303 -2.08 13.20 0.66
N ILE A 304 -1.58 12.32 -0.21
CA ILE A 304 -2.38 11.42 -1.01
C ILE A 304 -1.93 9.98 -0.76
N GLY A 305 -2.84 9.13 -0.31
CA GLY A 305 -2.56 7.72 -0.03
C GLY A 305 -3.45 6.78 -0.82
N PHE A 306 -2.84 5.91 -1.64
CA PHE A 306 -3.54 4.82 -2.30
C PHE A 306 -3.41 3.56 -1.47
N ASN A 307 -4.53 2.88 -1.19
CA ASN A 307 -4.57 1.57 -0.54
C ASN A 307 -3.69 1.51 0.73
N THR A 308 -3.80 2.51 1.59
CA THR A 308 -2.98 2.65 2.80
C THR A 308 -3.40 1.70 3.91
N PHE A 309 -2.56 1.60 4.94
CA PHE A 309 -2.84 0.83 6.15
C PHE A 309 -2.16 1.49 7.36
N GLY A 310 -2.51 1.05 8.58
CA GLY A 310 -1.97 1.66 9.79
C GLY A 310 -2.90 1.55 11.00
N SER A 311 -3.83 0.60 11.00
CA SER A 311 -4.83 0.42 12.06
C SER A 311 -4.23 0.13 13.44
N LEU A 312 -3.08 -0.55 13.49
CA LEU A 312 -2.32 -0.80 14.72
C LEU A 312 -1.47 0.41 15.12
N VAL A 313 -1.04 1.19 14.13
CA VAL A 313 -0.23 2.40 14.32
C VAL A 313 -1.08 3.47 14.99
N TRP A 314 -2.26 3.74 14.45
CA TRP A 314 -3.22 4.73 14.97
C TRP A 314 -4.57 4.10 15.26
N PRO A 315 -4.74 3.45 16.43
CA PRO A 315 -5.93 2.66 16.73
C PRO A 315 -7.15 3.50 17.13
N LYS A 316 -6.96 4.79 17.43
CA LYS A 316 -8.01 5.70 17.91
C LYS A 316 -8.29 6.82 16.93
N GLU A 317 -9.51 7.36 16.96
CA GLU A 317 -9.86 8.56 16.22
C GLU A 317 -8.94 9.73 16.59
N ASN A 318 -8.58 10.54 15.59
CA ASN A 318 -7.73 11.72 15.72
C ASN A 318 -6.35 11.46 16.38
N SER A 319 -5.88 10.19 16.37
CA SER A 319 -4.64 9.80 17.08
C SER A 319 -3.37 10.04 16.27
N SER A 320 -3.47 10.25 14.95
CA SER A 320 -2.30 10.42 14.08
C SER A 320 -1.58 11.75 14.27
N GLY A 321 -2.26 12.77 14.81
CA GLY A 321 -1.73 14.13 14.89
C GLY A 321 -1.61 14.84 13.53
N ILE A 322 -2.01 14.19 12.44
CA ILE A 322 -1.94 14.74 11.08
C ILE A 322 -3.06 15.77 10.89
N LYS A 323 -2.66 17.02 10.65
CA LYS A 323 -3.54 18.15 10.34
C LYS A 323 -3.48 18.53 8.86
N THR A 324 -2.59 17.92 8.09
CA THR A 324 -2.41 18.15 6.66
C THR A 324 -3.64 17.60 5.90
N PRO A 325 -4.23 18.38 4.97
CA PRO A 325 -5.32 17.90 4.12
C PRO A 325 -4.93 16.58 3.44
N THR A 326 -5.76 15.56 3.55
CA THR A 326 -5.44 14.21 3.08
C THR A 326 -6.54 13.65 2.19
N LEU A 327 -6.15 13.13 1.02
CA LEU A 327 -6.99 12.30 0.17
C LEU A 327 -6.52 10.85 0.29
N LEU A 328 -7.39 9.97 0.78
CA LEU A 328 -7.18 8.53 0.64
C LEU A 328 -7.98 8.00 -0.54
N ILE A 329 -7.42 7.02 -1.24
CA ILE A 329 -8.03 6.34 -2.38
C ILE A 329 -7.92 4.85 -2.14
N GLY A 330 -9.04 4.15 -2.16
CA GLY A 330 -9.07 2.72 -1.92
C GLY A 330 -10.25 2.04 -2.60
N GLY A 331 -10.25 0.72 -2.55
CA GLY A 331 -11.26 -0.10 -3.21
C GLY A 331 -11.90 -1.11 -2.28
N THR A 332 -13.16 -1.45 -2.57
CA THR A 332 -13.91 -2.43 -1.77
C THR A 332 -13.39 -3.86 -1.91
N TYR A 333 -12.52 -4.13 -2.89
CA TYR A 333 -11.94 -5.45 -3.14
C TYR A 333 -10.46 -5.53 -2.72
N ASP A 334 -10.01 -4.63 -1.85
CA ASP A 334 -8.66 -4.68 -1.30
C ASP A 334 -8.54 -5.74 -0.20
N LEU A 335 -7.88 -6.84 -0.52
CA LEU A 335 -7.65 -7.96 0.42
C LEU A 335 -6.30 -7.87 1.15
N ILE A 336 -5.42 -6.96 0.73
CA ILE A 336 -4.10 -6.76 1.37
C ILE A 336 -4.20 -5.75 2.50
N THR A 337 -4.90 -4.63 2.23
CA THR A 337 -5.19 -3.58 3.21
C THR A 337 -6.71 -3.35 3.25
N PRO A 338 -7.46 -4.27 3.90
CA PRO A 338 -8.92 -4.27 3.83
C PRO A 338 -9.54 -2.93 4.21
N LEU A 339 -10.50 -2.48 3.41
CA LEU A 339 -11.04 -1.12 3.47
C LEU A 339 -11.54 -0.75 4.88
N ILE A 340 -12.34 -1.63 5.49
CA ILE A 340 -12.93 -1.37 6.82
C ILE A 340 -11.87 -1.48 7.93
N ASN A 341 -11.09 -2.57 7.90
CA ASN A 341 -10.21 -2.92 9.00
C ASN A 341 -8.89 -2.15 9.00
N GLU A 342 -8.50 -1.58 7.85
CA GLU A 342 -7.27 -0.79 7.71
C GLU A 342 -7.56 0.64 7.29
N GLN A 343 -8.05 0.85 6.07
CA GLN A 343 -8.08 2.17 5.45
C GLN A 343 -9.04 3.14 6.16
N PHE A 344 -10.23 2.69 6.58
CA PHE A 344 -11.16 3.51 7.36
C PHE A 344 -10.61 3.84 8.74
N ARG A 345 -9.87 2.90 9.36
CA ARG A 345 -9.21 3.15 10.66
C ARG A 345 -8.18 4.26 10.54
N VAL A 346 -7.32 4.18 9.51
CA VAL A 346 -6.35 5.25 9.23
C VAL A 346 -7.06 6.57 8.95
N PHE A 347 -8.11 6.58 8.11
CA PHE A 347 -8.85 7.81 7.82
C PHE A 347 -9.48 8.43 9.07
N SER A 348 -10.02 7.60 9.95
CA SER A 348 -10.59 8.06 11.24
C SER A 348 -9.54 8.64 12.19
N ALA A 349 -8.29 8.26 12.03
CA ALA A 349 -7.19 8.80 12.83
C ALA A 349 -6.72 10.20 12.37
N LEU A 350 -7.14 10.64 11.16
CA LEU A 350 -6.79 11.96 10.62
C LEU A 350 -7.68 13.06 11.20
N ASN A 351 -7.15 14.27 11.29
CA ASN A 351 -7.86 15.41 11.88
C ASN A 351 -7.75 16.66 11.00
N ASN A 352 -8.46 16.65 9.86
CA ASN A 352 -8.63 17.83 9.01
C ASN A 352 -10.01 17.79 8.32
N PRO A 353 -10.81 18.87 8.33
CA PRO A 353 -12.14 18.89 7.70
C PRO A 353 -12.10 18.75 6.17
N SER A 354 -10.95 19.07 5.55
CA SER A 354 -10.74 18.92 4.11
C SER A 354 -10.39 17.48 3.70
N ASN A 355 -10.23 16.55 4.65
CA ASN A 355 -9.93 15.16 4.33
C ASN A 355 -11.05 14.54 3.50
N ARG A 356 -10.66 13.76 2.49
CA ARG A 356 -11.59 13.00 1.65
C ARG A 356 -11.10 11.58 1.45
N PHE A 357 -12.06 10.69 1.29
CA PHE A 357 -11.79 9.29 0.94
C PHE A 357 -12.55 8.92 -0.33
N LEU A 358 -11.80 8.65 -1.41
CA LEU A 358 -12.35 8.11 -2.64
C LEU A 358 -12.43 6.58 -2.51
N ILE A 359 -13.64 6.06 -2.47
CA ILE A 359 -13.93 4.62 -2.49
C ILE A 359 -14.38 4.25 -3.89
N ILE A 360 -13.72 3.28 -4.51
CA ILE A 360 -14.07 2.74 -5.83
C ILE A 360 -14.53 1.29 -5.64
N GLU A 361 -15.79 1.01 -5.99
CA GLU A 361 -16.34 -0.34 -5.84
C GLU A 361 -15.65 -1.32 -6.79
N GLY A 362 -15.28 -2.48 -6.25
CA GLY A 362 -14.58 -3.53 -6.99
C GLY A 362 -13.09 -3.27 -7.24
N ALA A 363 -12.54 -2.09 -6.94
CA ALA A 363 -11.11 -1.85 -7.04
C ALA A 363 -10.34 -2.63 -5.96
N SER A 364 -9.17 -3.16 -6.32
CA SER A 364 -8.31 -3.97 -5.47
C SER A 364 -7.05 -3.22 -5.04
N HIS A 365 -6.20 -3.86 -4.24
CA HIS A 365 -4.88 -3.35 -3.86
C HIS A 365 -3.97 -3.08 -5.06
N PHE A 366 -4.16 -3.85 -6.13
CA PHE A 366 -3.33 -3.82 -7.33
C PHE A 366 -3.89 -2.93 -8.44
N SER A 367 -5.11 -2.41 -8.30
CA SER A 367 -5.72 -1.53 -9.31
C SER A 367 -4.89 -0.27 -9.62
N PRO A 368 -4.18 0.37 -8.66
CA PRO A 368 -3.29 1.49 -8.96
C PRO A 368 -2.00 1.09 -9.69
N ILE A 369 -1.63 -0.20 -9.65
CA ILE A 369 -0.43 -0.72 -10.29
C ILE A 369 -0.77 -1.04 -11.75
N ARG A 370 -0.11 -0.39 -12.69
CA ARG A 370 -0.30 -0.69 -14.11
C ARG A 370 0.36 -2.01 -14.45
N ILE A 371 -0.44 -3.04 -14.61
CA ILE A 371 -0.02 -4.29 -15.22
C ILE A 371 -0.08 -4.07 -16.73
N ASN A 372 1.05 -4.22 -17.44
CA ASN A 372 1.05 -4.15 -18.90
C ASN A 372 0.09 -5.20 -19.44
N ASN A 373 -0.84 -4.78 -20.30
CA ASN A 373 -1.76 -5.70 -21.01
C ASN A 373 -1.04 -6.60 -22.03
N SER A 374 0.27 -6.52 -22.17
CA SER A 374 1.04 -7.46 -22.96
C SER A 374 1.20 -8.74 -22.13
N TYR A 375 0.36 -9.72 -22.39
CA TYR A 375 0.50 -11.11 -21.95
C TYR A 375 1.79 -11.79 -22.47
N GLU A 376 2.68 -11.04 -23.07
CA GLU A 376 3.94 -11.49 -23.63
C GLU A 376 5.10 -10.90 -22.84
N GLU A 377 5.89 -11.82 -22.27
CA GLU A 377 7.20 -11.68 -21.63
C GLU A 377 7.25 -11.46 -20.11
N ASN A 378 7.21 -12.57 -19.37
CA ASN A 378 8.28 -13.10 -18.49
C ASN A 378 9.05 -12.11 -17.60
N ASN A 379 8.41 -11.46 -16.62
CA ASN A 379 9.11 -10.99 -15.42
C ASN A 379 8.13 -10.45 -14.34
N ASP A 380 6.86 -10.86 -14.34
CA ASP A 380 5.97 -10.48 -13.24
C ASP A 380 6.15 -11.44 -12.05
N VAL A 381 6.97 -11.02 -11.08
CA VAL A 381 7.13 -11.69 -9.77
C VAL A 381 5.78 -11.88 -9.07
N PHE A 382 4.81 -11.05 -9.39
CA PHE A 382 3.42 -11.23 -9.00
C PHE A 382 2.57 -11.60 -10.23
N LYS A 383 2.54 -12.87 -10.61
CA LYS A 383 1.45 -13.39 -11.48
C LYS A 383 0.15 -13.33 -10.67
N ILE A 384 -0.37 -12.14 -10.51
CA ILE A 384 -1.64 -11.91 -9.85
C ILE A 384 -2.71 -12.47 -10.75
N SER A 385 -3.40 -13.50 -10.28
CA SER A 385 -4.58 -14.03 -10.96
C SER A 385 -5.56 -12.88 -11.24
N GLU A 386 -6.20 -12.87 -12.43
CA GLU A 386 -7.24 -11.89 -12.78
C GLU A 386 -8.31 -11.74 -11.69
N SER A 387 -8.57 -12.80 -10.93
CA SER A 387 -9.50 -12.79 -9.81
C SER A 387 -9.08 -11.86 -8.65
N PHE A 388 -7.82 -11.44 -8.54
CA PHE A 388 -7.35 -10.50 -7.51
C PHE A 388 -7.27 -9.06 -8.00
N ILE A 389 -7.45 -8.82 -9.30
CA ILE A 389 -7.36 -7.48 -9.89
C ILE A 389 -8.65 -6.70 -9.66
N GLY A 390 -9.79 -7.38 -9.63
CA GLY A 390 -11.10 -6.75 -9.45
C GLY A 390 -11.55 -5.96 -10.69
N SER A 391 -12.06 -4.74 -10.49
CA SER A 391 -12.49 -3.85 -11.57
C SER A 391 -11.32 -3.48 -12.48
N ASN A 392 -11.62 -3.16 -13.76
CA ASN A 392 -10.61 -2.81 -14.77
C ASN A 392 -9.64 -1.74 -14.25
N PRO A 393 -8.33 -2.04 -14.12
CA PRO A 393 -7.35 -1.14 -13.52
C PRO A 393 -7.22 0.20 -14.25
N ILE A 394 -7.35 0.23 -15.58
CA ILE A 394 -7.23 1.47 -16.35
C ILE A 394 -8.36 2.43 -15.97
N LEU A 395 -9.59 1.93 -15.87
CA LEU A 395 -10.74 2.76 -15.49
C LEU A 395 -10.62 3.24 -14.03
N VAL A 396 -10.09 2.39 -13.14
CA VAL A 396 -9.79 2.77 -11.74
C VAL A 396 -8.74 3.87 -11.69
N GLN A 397 -7.68 3.76 -12.49
CA GLN A 397 -6.60 4.75 -12.58
C GLN A 397 -7.12 6.09 -13.14
N ASP A 398 -7.92 6.07 -14.19
CA ASP A 398 -8.51 7.26 -14.80
C ASP A 398 -9.44 7.99 -13.82
N LEU A 399 -10.29 7.24 -13.12
CA LEU A 399 -11.18 7.80 -12.10
C LEU A 399 -10.38 8.37 -10.92
N SER A 400 -9.36 7.64 -10.46
CA SER A 400 -8.44 8.11 -9.41
C SER A 400 -7.70 9.37 -9.81
N ALA A 401 -7.18 9.45 -11.04
CA ALA A 401 -6.51 10.63 -11.58
C ALA A 401 -7.42 11.87 -11.59
N LYS A 402 -8.68 11.69 -12.00
CA LYS A 402 -9.68 12.77 -12.01
C LYS A 402 -9.85 13.38 -10.62
N PHE A 403 -10.05 12.55 -9.60
CA PHE A 403 -10.28 13.04 -8.23
C PHE A 403 -9.01 13.50 -7.53
N LEU A 404 -7.87 12.89 -7.83
CA LEU A 404 -6.55 13.37 -7.40
C LEU A 404 -6.31 14.82 -7.85
N VAL A 405 -6.44 15.08 -9.15
CA VAL A 405 -6.25 16.43 -9.71
C VAL A 405 -7.24 17.42 -9.09
N LYS A 406 -8.53 17.05 -9.03
CA LYS A 406 -9.57 17.89 -8.44
C LYS A 406 -9.27 18.25 -6.97
N PHE A 407 -8.84 17.27 -6.18
CA PHE A 407 -8.48 17.51 -4.77
C PHE A 407 -7.32 18.49 -4.64
N LEU A 408 -6.26 18.31 -5.42
CA LEU A 408 -5.09 19.20 -5.39
C LEU A 408 -5.41 20.62 -5.87
N GLU A 409 -6.24 20.78 -6.91
CA GLU A 409 -6.70 22.08 -7.36
C GLU A 409 -7.50 22.80 -6.28
N ASN A 410 -8.42 22.10 -5.61
CA ASN A 410 -9.21 22.66 -4.51
C ASN A 410 -8.34 23.08 -3.32
N ILE A 411 -7.36 22.24 -2.91
CA ILE A 411 -6.43 22.61 -1.83
C ILE A 411 -5.67 23.90 -2.19
N ARG A 412 -5.14 23.99 -3.41
CA ARG A 412 -4.43 25.19 -3.87
C ARG A 412 -5.34 26.42 -3.88
N ASP A 413 -6.59 26.27 -4.33
CA ASP A 413 -7.56 27.33 -4.41
C ASP A 413 -8.23 27.63 -3.05
N GLN A 414 -7.78 26.95 -1.96
CA GLN A 414 -8.32 27.03 -0.59
C GLN A 414 -9.79 26.64 -0.50
N GLU A 415 -10.21 25.75 -1.37
CA GLU A 415 -11.58 25.21 -1.42
C GLU A 415 -11.61 23.81 -0.78
N VAL A 416 -12.77 23.48 -0.18
CA VAL A 416 -12.99 22.12 0.33
C VAL A 416 -13.65 21.29 -0.76
N THR A 417 -13.03 20.16 -1.10
CA THR A 417 -13.60 19.22 -2.07
C THR A 417 -14.96 18.69 -1.59
N ARG A 418 -15.99 18.82 -2.41
CA ARG A 418 -17.36 18.39 -2.05
C ARG A 418 -17.44 16.88 -1.90
N VAL A 419 -18.30 16.46 -0.97
CA VAL A 419 -18.67 15.05 -0.80
C VAL A 419 -19.51 14.60 -1.99
N ILE A 420 -19.27 13.38 -2.45
CA ILE A 420 -20.00 12.72 -3.54
C ILE A 420 -20.43 11.35 -3.04
N LYS A 421 -21.70 11.02 -3.16
CA LYS A 421 -22.24 9.76 -2.68
C LYS A 421 -22.94 9.02 -3.81
N ASN A 422 -22.71 7.72 -3.90
CA ASN A 422 -23.41 6.80 -4.79
C ASN A 422 -23.47 7.29 -6.25
N GLN A 423 -22.31 7.49 -6.83
CA GLN A 423 -22.14 7.94 -8.21
C GLN A 423 -21.54 6.86 -9.11
N LYS A 424 -21.80 6.99 -10.40
CA LYS A 424 -21.20 6.15 -11.43
C LYS A 424 -20.48 7.00 -12.47
N ASP A 425 -19.21 6.68 -12.72
CA ASP A 425 -18.42 7.28 -13.79
C ASP A 425 -17.50 6.21 -14.40
N LEU A 426 -17.21 6.30 -15.70
CA LEU A 426 -16.40 5.31 -16.43
C LEU A 426 -16.87 3.85 -16.23
N GLY A 427 -18.14 3.64 -15.93
CA GLY A 427 -18.69 2.31 -15.63
C GLY A 427 -18.46 1.82 -14.20
N LEU A 428 -17.74 2.56 -13.37
CA LEU A 428 -17.44 2.24 -11.98
C LEU A 428 -18.37 3.00 -11.03
N ASN A 429 -18.85 2.32 -9.98
CA ASN A 429 -19.50 3.00 -8.87
C ASN A 429 -18.42 3.53 -7.93
N PHE A 430 -18.63 4.74 -7.41
CA PHE A 430 -17.68 5.38 -6.52
C PHE A 430 -18.34 6.35 -5.53
N HIS A 431 -17.60 6.67 -4.47
CA HIS A 431 -17.99 7.60 -3.43
C HIS A 431 -16.77 8.44 -3.02
N LEU A 432 -16.94 9.76 -2.86
CA LEU A 432 -15.93 10.65 -2.30
C LEU A 432 -16.47 11.17 -0.97
N LEU A 433 -16.04 10.56 0.12
CA LEU A 433 -16.63 10.71 1.44
C LEU A 433 -15.77 11.55 2.39
N ASP A 434 -16.44 12.17 3.36
CA ASP A 434 -15.81 12.76 4.54
C ASP A 434 -15.83 11.80 5.73
N LEU A 435 -15.25 12.23 6.84
CA LEU A 435 -15.15 11.42 8.05
C LEU A 435 -16.52 11.08 8.66
N GLU A 436 -17.47 12.00 8.60
CA GLU A 436 -18.82 11.79 9.16
C GLU A 436 -19.53 10.67 8.42
N THR A 437 -19.53 10.73 7.10
CA THR A 437 -20.15 9.69 6.27
C THR A 437 -19.43 8.33 6.44
N ILE A 438 -18.11 8.33 6.56
CA ILE A 438 -17.37 7.07 6.81
C ILE A 438 -17.76 6.47 8.17
N LYS A 439 -17.90 7.29 9.20
CA LYS A 439 -18.39 6.81 10.50
C LYS A 439 -19.81 6.25 10.43
N GLU A 440 -20.67 6.85 9.61
CA GLU A 440 -22.03 6.36 9.38
C GLU A 440 -22.03 4.96 8.75
N VAL A 441 -21.31 4.77 7.64
CA VAL A 441 -21.29 3.49 6.92
C VAL A 441 -20.46 2.40 7.63
N SER A 442 -19.55 2.80 8.54
CA SER A 442 -18.72 1.87 9.32
C SER A 442 -19.42 1.32 10.56
N LYS A 443 -20.51 1.92 11.02
CA LYS A 443 -21.28 1.39 12.16
C LYS A 443 -21.95 0.08 11.76
N ASN A 444 -21.78 -0.93 12.58
CA ASN A 444 -22.40 -2.26 12.42
C ASN A 444 -23.90 -2.21 12.63
#